data_7b072d437c173c2fde0f86729e6e8093
#
_entry.id   7b072d437c173c2fde0f86729e6e8093
#
_cell.length_a   1.000
_cell.length_b   1.000
_cell.length_c   1.000
_cell.angle_alpha   90.00
_cell.angle_beta   90.00
_cell.angle_gamma   90.00
#
_symmetry.space_group_name_H-M   'P 1'
#
loop_
_entity.id
_entity.type
_entity.pdbx_description
1 polymer ?
#
loop_
_entity_poly.entity_id
_entity_poly.type
_entity_poly.pdbx_seq_one_letter_code
_entity_poly.pdbx_strand_id
1 'polypeptide(L)'
;MNDFQYPEDKLFFMSLLGCKKEVDFDKQFGQLFDFRSPSLKRKEFNPKRNAIYNKLLESGSECQLQLVENCSASGKFDVDHMIPLSSNELNKNIRHLKAEKGKKVLTQSFGSNHPDNFLLACKECNAFKKHRIGDFLKDVLQKRGLVK
;
A
#
# COMPACT_ATOMS: atom_id res chain seq x y z
N MET A 1 12.62 -11.04 -12.23
CA MET A 1 11.53 -10.33 -12.91
C MET A 1 10.77 -9.45 -11.93
N ASN A 2 10.45 -8.24 -12.34
CA ASN A 2 9.72 -7.32 -11.48
C ASN A 2 8.24 -7.35 -11.83
N ASP A 3 7.57 -8.44 -11.51
CA ASP A 3 6.16 -8.65 -11.83
C ASP A 3 5.47 -9.43 -10.70
N PHE A 4 4.15 -9.53 -10.79
CA PHE A 4 3.35 -10.29 -9.82
C PHE A 4 3.78 -11.75 -9.80
N GLN A 5 3.88 -12.31 -8.61
CA GLN A 5 4.22 -13.72 -8.41
C GLN A 5 3.15 -14.64 -9.00
N TYR A 6 1.87 -14.23 -8.90
CA TYR A 6 0.74 -14.98 -9.42
C TYR A 6 -0.12 -14.10 -10.33
N PRO A 7 -0.54 -14.61 -11.49
CA PRO A 7 -1.41 -13.83 -12.40
C PRO A 7 -2.73 -13.38 -11.75
N GLU A 8 -3.31 -14.19 -10.89
CA GLU A 8 -4.57 -13.86 -10.21
C GLU A 8 -4.43 -12.65 -9.27
N ASP A 9 -3.24 -12.37 -8.78
CA ASP A 9 -2.99 -11.20 -7.94
C ASP A 9 -3.11 -9.92 -8.77
N LYS A 10 -2.56 -9.92 -9.98
CA LYS A 10 -2.69 -8.78 -10.89
C LYS A 10 -4.15 -8.53 -11.24
N LEU A 11 -4.89 -9.60 -11.52
CA LEU A 11 -6.32 -9.50 -11.82
C LEU A 11 -7.10 -8.94 -10.61
N PHE A 12 -6.71 -9.33 -9.41
CA PHE A 12 -7.30 -8.80 -8.18
C PHE A 12 -7.12 -7.28 -8.09
N PHE A 13 -5.90 -6.79 -8.29
CA PHE A 13 -5.63 -5.34 -8.23
C PHE A 13 -6.30 -4.59 -9.38
N MET A 14 -6.34 -5.17 -10.57
CA MET A 14 -7.05 -4.59 -11.71
C MET A 14 -8.53 -4.39 -11.38
N SER A 15 -9.17 -5.41 -10.83
CA SER A 15 -10.57 -5.36 -10.41
C SER A 15 -10.77 -4.31 -9.32
N LEU A 16 -9.91 -4.31 -8.31
CA LEU A 16 -9.98 -3.38 -7.19
C LEU A 16 -9.89 -1.92 -7.65
N LEU A 17 -9.04 -1.65 -8.61
CA LEU A 17 -8.76 -0.29 -9.10
C LEU A 17 -9.59 0.09 -10.33
N GLY A 18 -10.47 -0.79 -10.78
CA GLY A 18 -11.40 -0.51 -11.88
C GLY A 18 -10.75 -0.52 -13.26
N CYS A 19 -9.63 -1.21 -13.43
CA CYS A 19 -8.95 -1.35 -14.72
C CYS A 19 -9.33 -2.65 -15.40
N LYS A 20 -9.80 -2.60 -16.64
CA LYS A 20 -10.19 -3.79 -17.39
C LYS A 20 -9.07 -4.34 -18.28
N LYS A 21 -8.10 -3.51 -18.66
CA LYS A 21 -7.00 -3.90 -19.55
C LYS A 21 -5.66 -3.82 -18.82
N GLU A 22 -4.81 -4.83 -19.01
CA GLU A 22 -3.47 -4.86 -18.41
C GLU A 22 -2.62 -3.65 -18.82
N VAL A 23 -2.70 -3.25 -20.08
CA VAL A 23 -1.94 -2.10 -20.61
C VAL A 23 -2.27 -0.84 -19.83
N ASP A 24 -3.56 -0.61 -19.58
CA ASP A 24 -4.03 0.57 -18.84
C ASP A 24 -3.58 0.50 -17.38
N PHE A 25 -3.66 -0.67 -16.77
CA PHE A 25 -3.22 -0.90 -15.40
C PHE A 25 -1.71 -0.60 -15.26
N ASP A 26 -0.90 -1.18 -16.13
CA ASP A 26 0.56 -1.01 -16.08
C ASP A 26 0.94 0.46 -16.28
N LYS A 27 0.28 1.15 -17.17
CA LYS A 27 0.55 2.56 -17.46
C LYS A 27 0.12 3.47 -16.32
N GLN A 28 -1.04 3.24 -15.73
CA GLN A 28 -1.62 4.11 -14.72
C GLN A 28 -1.13 3.81 -13.31
N PHE A 29 -0.92 2.54 -12.97
CA PHE A 29 -0.63 2.10 -11.61
C PHE A 29 0.69 1.34 -11.44
N GLY A 30 1.41 1.08 -12.54
CA GLY A 30 2.64 0.28 -12.47
C GLY A 30 3.68 0.81 -11.49
N GLN A 31 3.77 2.13 -11.35
CA GLN A 31 4.73 2.77 -10.43
C GLN A 31 4.44 2.48 -8.95
N LEU A 32 3.24 2.05 -8.62
CA LEU A 32 2.87 1.71 -7.24
C LEU A 32 3.45 0.38 -6.78
N PHE A 33 3.95 -0.43 -7.70
CA PHE A 33 4.38 -1.80 -7.44
C PHE A 33 5.88 -1.97 -7.65
N ASP A 34 6.49 -2.74 -6.76
CA ASP A 34 7.89 -3.15 -6.83
C ASP A 34 7.98 -4.51 -6.15
N PHE A 35 8.33 -5.53 -6.92
CA PHE A 35 8.31 -6.92 -6.44
C PHE A 35 9.66 -7.39 -5.93
N ARG A 36 10.63 -6.50 -5.80
CA ARG A 36 11.90 -6.82 -5.15
C ARG A 36 11.67 -7.14 -3.68
N SER A 37 12.67 -7.70 -3.01
CA SER A 37 12.58 -8.06 -1.60
C SER A 37 12.07 -6.89 -0.74
N PRO A 38 11.08 -7.13 0.15
CA PRO A 38 10.63 -6.09 1.09
C PRO A 38 11.76 -5.55 1.97
N SER A 39 12.71 -6.40 2.35
CA SER A 39 13.88 -6.00 3.14
C SER A 39 14.72 -4.96 2.40
N LEU A 40 14.97 -5.18 1.12
CA LEU A 40 15.70 -4.23 0.28
C LEU A 40 14.95 -2.90 0.17
N LYS A 41 13.64 -2.95 -0.04
CA LYS A 41 12.82 -1.75 -0.16
C LYS A 41 12.83 -0.94 1.14
N ARG A 42 12.76 -1.59 2.30
CA ARG A 42 12.87 -0.90 3.60
C ARG A 42 14.22 -0.25 3.77
N LYS A 43 15.28 -0.92 3.35
CA LYS A 43 16.65 -0.39 3.40
C LYS A 43 16.80 0.88 2.57
N GLU A 44 16.16 0.93 1.41
CA GLU A 44 16.15 2.11 0.55
C GLU A 44 15.28 3.24 1.13
N PHE A 45 14.18 2.89 1.78
CA PHE A 45 13.22 3.85 2.33
C PHE A 45 13.72 4.52 3.62
N ASN A 46 14.25 3.74 4.57
CA ASN A 46 14.54 4.22 5.93
C ASN A 46 15.40 5.48 5.98
N PRO A 47 16.49 5.62 5.19
CA PRO A 47 17.29 6.84 5.20
C PRO A 47 16.54 8.07 4.69
N LYS A 48 15.49 7.87 3.89
CA LYS A 48 14.73 8.96 3.24
C LYS A 48 13.44 9.30 3.98
N ARG A 49 13.06 8.52 4.98
CA ARG A 49 11.78 8.63 5.67
C ARG A 49 11.47 10.04 6.17
N ASN A 50 12.42 10.66 6.86
CA ASN A 50 12.21 11.99 7.43
C ASN A 50 12.01 13.06 6.36
N ALA A 51 12.77 13.00 5.28
CA ALA A 51 12.64 13.93 4.16
C ALA A 51 11.26 13.75 3.47
N ILE A 52 10.83 12.51 3.28
CA ILE A 52 9.52 12.19 2.69
C ILE A 52 8.40 12.70 3.61
N TYR A 53 8.52 12.45 4.91
CA TYR A 53 7.56 12.92 5.92
C TYR A 53 7.40 14.43 5.86
N ASN A 54 8.51 15.17 5.86
CA ASN A 54 8.48 16.64 5.82
C ASN A 54 7.84 17.15 4.53
N LYS A 55 8.12 16.50 3.41
CA LYS A 55 7.54 16.86 2.13
C LYS A 55 6.02 16.64 2.11
N LEU A 56 5.55 15.55 2.70
CA LEU A 56 4.11 15.28 2.83
C LEU A 56 3.43 16.32 3.71
N LEU A 57 4.07 16.73 4.81
CA LEU A 57 3.54 17.78 5.69
C LEU A 57 3.40 19.12 4.96
N GLU A 58 4.30 19.45 4.05
CA GLU A 58 4.22 20.68 3.25
C GLU A 58 2.95 20.71 2.40
N SER A 59 2.47 19.55 1.96
CA SER A 59 1.28 19.44 1.12
C SER A 59 -0.01 19.47 1.94
N GLY A 60 0.07 19.36 3.27
CA GLY A 60 -1.06 19.38 4.17
C GLY A 60 -0.83 18.49 5.37
N SER A 61 -1.47 18.79 6.48
CA SER A 61 -1.29 18.08 7.75
C SER A 61 -2.45 17.15 8.09
N GLU A 62 -3.26 16.78 7.11
CA GLU A 62 -4.40 15.89 7.31
C GLU A 62 -4.04 14.43 6.99
N CYS A 63 -4.66 13.50 7.73
CA CYS A 63 -4.56 12.09 7.43
C CYS A 63 -5.18 11.80 6.06
N GLN A 64 -4.42 11.19 5.17
CA GLN A 64 -4.89 10.89 3.82
C GLN A 64 -5.67 9.57 3.73
N LEU A 65 -5.71 8.78 4.83
CA LEU A 65 -6.48 7.55 4.90
C LEU A 65 -7.92 7.79 5.34
N GLN A 66 -8.12 8.44 6.50
CA GLN A 66 -9.44 8.73 7.06
C GLN A 66 -10.33 7.50 7.14
N LEU A 67 -9.82 6.42 7.75
CA LEU A 67 -10.47 5.11 7.77
C LEU A 67 -11.27 4.82 9.03
N VAL A 68 -10.94 5.49 10.16
CA VAL A 68 -11.56 5.21 11.46
C VAL A 68 -12.20 6.46 12.03
N GLU A 69 -13.17 6.28 12.95
CA GLU A 69 -13.90 7.40 13.58
C GLU A 69 -12.97 8.32 14.37
N ASN A 70 -12.00 7.74 15.07
CA ASN A 70 -11.02 8.51 15.85
C ASN A 70 -9.80 8.93 15.01
N CYS A 71 -9.96 9.06 13.70
CA CYS A 71 -8.90 9.52 12.81
C CYS A 71 -8.26 10.78 13.33
N SER A 72 -6.92 10.76 13.40
CA SER A 72 -6.08 11.90 13.84
C SER A 72 -6.25 12.30 15.31
N ALA A 73 -6.90 11.49 16.13
CA ALA A 73 -7.16 11.80 17.53
C ALA A 73 -5.88 12.05 18.33
N SER A 74 -4.83 11.27 18.09
CA SER A 74 -3.54 11.41 18.79
C SER A 74 -2.71 12.60 18.31
N GLY A 75 -3.02 13.13 17.11
CA GLY A 75 -2.18 14.14 16.46
C GLY A 75 -0.83 13.60 15.98
N LYS A 76 -0.62 12.30 15.99
CA LYS A 76 0.61 11.66 15.53
C LYS A 76 0.43 11.12 14.14
N PHE A 77 1.41 11.40 13.26
CA PHE A 77 1.38 11.02 11.86
C PHE A 77 2.68 10.33 11.46
N ASP A 78 2.61 9.57 10.38
CA ASP A 78 3.77 8.90 9.79
C ASP A 78 3.57 8.72 8.29
N VAL A 79 4.61 8.31 7.60
CA VAL A 79 4.53 7.93 6.18
C VAL A 79 3.98 6.51 6.10
N ASP A 80 2.94 6.34 5.31
CA ASP A 80 2.39 5.02 4.99
C ASP A 80 2.62 4.71 3.52
N HIS A 81 2.93 3.45 3.23
CA HIS A 81 2.90 2.93 1.88
C HIS A 81 1.47 2.49 1.58
N MET A 82 0.81 3.17 0.65
CA MET A 82 -0.60 2.89 0.33
C MET A 82 -0.79 1.42 -0.09
N ILE A 83 0.01 0.97 -1.06
CA ILE A 83 0.18 -0.46 -1.33
C ILE A 83 1.32 -0.91 -0.41
N PRO A 84 1.08 -1.82 0.54
CA PRO A 84 2.11 -2.20 1.51
C PRO A 84 3.32 -2.84 0.83
N LEU A 85 4.50 -2.59 1.39
CA LEU A 85 5.74 -3.18 0.88
C LEU A 85 5.66 -4.70 0.86
N SER A 86 5.00 -5.29 1.85
CA SER A 86 4.72 -6.71 1.89
C SER A 86 3.37 -6.95 2.56
N SER A 87 2.69 -8.02 2.15
CA SER A 87 1.39 -8.39 2.69
C SER A 87 1.14 -9.88 2.49
N ASN A 88 0.46 -10.50 3.45
CA ASN A 88 0.00 -11.89 3.32
C ASN A 88 -1.51 -11.98 3.03
N GLU A 89 -2.17 -10.84 2.79
CA GLU A 89 -3.64 -10.78 2.62
C GLU A 89 -4.13 -11.63 1.45
N LEU A 90 -3.47 -11.56 0.30
CA LEU A 90 -3.90 -12.33 -0.87
C LEU A 90 -3.65 -13.83 -0.68
N ASN A 91 -2.55 -14.19 -0.02
CA ASN A 91 -2.28 -15.58 0.31
C ASN A 91 -3.36 -16.14 1.25
N LYS A 92 -3.84 -15.34 2.21
CA LYS A 92 -4.92 -15.74 3.12
C LYS A 92 -6.27 -15.80 2.41
N ASN A 93 -6.62 -14.74 1.68
CA ASN A 93 -7.99 -14.51 1.21
C ASN A 93 -8.29 -15.16 -0.14
N ILE A 94 -7.31 -15.25 -1.03
CA ILE A 94 -7.49 -15.83 -2.37
C ILE A 94 -7.05 -17.28 -2.39
N ARG A 95 -5.86 -17.57 -1.86
CA ARG A 95 -5.28 -18.93 -1.89
C ARG A 95 -5.57 -19.74 -0.64
N HIS A 96 -6.19 -19.12 0.38
CA HIS A 96 -6.56 -19.77 1.64
C HIS A 96 -5.39 -20.49 2.32
N LEU A 97 -4.18 -19.96 2.18
CA LEU A 97 -3.01 -20.52 2.84
C LEU A 97 -3.14 -20.32 4.35
N LYS A 98 -2.73 -21.34 5.08
CA LYS A 98 -2.75 -21.33 6.55
C LYS A 98 -1.33 -21.26 7.09
N ALA A 99 -1.18 -20.60 8.23
CA ALA A 99 0.10 -20.58 8.93
C ALA A 99 0.39 -21.96 9.53
N GLU A 100 1.64 -22.38 9.39
CA GLU A 100 2.14 -23.54 10.17
C GLU A 100 2.21 -23.13 11.63
N LYS A 101 2.18 -24.11 12.53
CA LYS A 101 2.25 -23.88 13.98
C LYS A 101 3.48 -23.01 14.32
N GLY A 102 3.23 -21.88 14.97
CA GLY A 102 4.28 -20.93 15.36
C GLY A 102 4.81 -20.03 14.27
N LYS A 103 4.22 -20.06 13.06
CA LYS A 103 4.63 -19.24 11.93
C LYS A 103 3.45 -18.42 11.39
N LYS A 104 3.77 -17.36 10.66
CA LYS A 104 2.76 -16.56 9.96
C LYS A 104 2.58 -17.07 8.53
N VAL A 105 1.43 -16.78 7.92
CA VAL A 105 1.20 -17.03 6.51
C VAL A 105 2.27 -16.26 5.72
N LEU A 106 2.80 -16.89 4.66
CA LEU A 106 3.82 -16.29 3.80
C LEU A 106 3.36 -14.94 3.24
N THR A 107 4.27 -13.97 3.27
CA THR A 107 4.04 -12.65 2.71
C THR A 107 4.52 -12.60 1.25
N GLN A 108 3.98 -11.62 0.52
CA GLN A 108 4.38 -11.31 -0.83
C GLN A 108 4.83 -9.85 -0.88
N SER A 109 5.74 -9.54 -1.81
CA SER A 109 6.17 -8.18 -2.07
C SER A 109 5.20 -7.53 -3.06
N PHE A 110 4.73 -6.32 -2.76
CA PHE A 110 3.83 -5.58 -3.64
C PHE A 110 4.25 -4.12 -3.82
N GLY A 111 4.21 -3.33 -2.77
CA GLY A 111 4.32 -1.88 -2.85
C GLY A 111 5.71 -1.35 -3.17
N SER A 112 5.75 -0.19 -3.82
CA SER A 112 6.98 0.50 -4.21
C SER A 112 7.30 1.66 -3.28
N ASN A 113 8.51 2.20 -3.44
CA ASN A 113 8.94 3.47 -2.84
C ASN A 113 8.75 4.66 -3.79
N HIS A 114 7.86 4.53 -4.78
CA HIS A 114 7.51 5.67 -5.63
C HIS A 114 6.69 6.68 -4.83
N PRO A 115 6.88 8.00 -5.07
CA PRO A 115 6.12 9.04 -4.33
C PRO A 115 4.59 8.87 -4.39
N ASP A 116 4.06 8.33 -5.48
CA ASP A 116 2.61 8.09 -5.61
C ASP A 116 2.12 7.04 -4.61
N ASN A 117 3.01 6.21 -4.07
CA ASN A 117 2.66 5.18 -3.09
C ASN A 117 2.83 5.67 -1.63
N PHE A 118 3.29 6.89 -1.43
CA PHE A 118 3.44 7.45 -0.09
C PHE A 118 2.23 8.30 0.28
N LEU A 119 1.81 8.22 1.52
CA LEU A 119 0.80 9.13 2.05
C LEU A 119 1.06 9.41 3.53
N LEU A 120 0.50 10.51 3.99
CA LEU A 120 0.53 10.87 5.40
C LEU A 120 -0.65 10.18 6.08
N ALA A 121 -0.36 9.36 7.08
CA ALA A 121 -1.39 8.62 7.81
C ALA A 121 -1.28 8.92 9.30
N CYS A 122 -2.43 9.12 9.95
CA CYS A 122 -2.44 9.23 11.40
C CYS A 122 -2.19 7.86 12.03
N LYS A 123 -1.75 7.88 13.29
CA LYS A 123 -1.46 6.66 14.05
C LYS A 123 -2.66 5.69 14.07
N GLU A 124 -3.86 6.23 14.28
CA GLU A 124 -5.08 5.44 14.38
C GLU A 124 -5.43 4.72 13.08
N CYS A 125 -5.41 5.44 11.96
CA CYS A 125 -5.68 4.85 10.65
C CYS A 125 -4.60 3.87 10.22
N ASN A 126 -3.33 4.20 10.49
CA ASN A 126 -2.21 3.32 10.16
C ASN A 126 -2.29 2.01 10.94
N ALA A 127 -2.64 2.06 12.22
CA ALA A 127 -2.83 0.88 13.06
C ALA A 127 -3.98 0.01 12.56
N PHE A 128 -5.06 0.62 12.08
CA PHE A 128 -6.20 -0.11 11.49
C PHE A 128 -5.83 -0.75 10.15
N LYS A 129 -5.19 0.04 9.28
CA LYS A 129 -4.83 -0.43 7.94
C LYS A 129 -3.77 -1.54 7.96
N LYS A 130 -2.70 -1.36 8.72
CA LYS A 130 -1.55 -2.27 8.73
C LYS A 130 -1.09 -2.59 7.30
N HIS A 131 -1.10 -3.87 6.91
CA HIS A 131 -0.73 -4.32 5.57
C HIS A 131 -1.96 -4.75 4.75
N ARG A 132 -3.15 -4.24 5.11
CA ARG A 132 -4.39 -4.61 4.43
C ARG A 132 -4.45 -4.05 3.03
N ILE A 133 -5.08 -4.81 2.16
CA ILE A 133 -5.37 -4.44 0.77
C ILE A 133 -6.89 -4.61 0.60
N GLY A 134 -7.59 -3.50 0.39
CA GLY A 134 -9.05 -3.53 0.33
C GLY A 134 -9.62 -2.37 -0.46
N ASP A 135 -10.94 -2.27 -0.47
CA ASP A 135 -11.68 -1.28 -1.26
C ASP A 135 -11.31 0.17 -0.95
N PHE A 136 -10.80 0.43 0.25
CA PHE A 136 -10.36 1.77 0.63
C PHE A 136 -9.26 2.33 -0.30
N LEU A 137 -8.50 1.47 -0.97
CA LEU A 137 -7.44 1.90 -1.89
C LEU A 137 -7.99 2.74 -3.03
N LYS A 138 -9.12 2.35 -3.58
CA LYS A 138 -9.77 3.10 -4.65
C LYS A 138 -10.17 4.50 -4.18
N ASP A 139 -10.77 4.58 -2.98
CA ASP A 139 -11.19 5.85 -2.41
C ASP A 139 -10.00 6.77 -2.15
N VAL A 140 -8.91 6.23 -1.59
CA VAL A 140 -7.69 6.99 -1.32
C VAL A 140 -7.10 7.52 -2.62
N LEU A 141 -7.03 6.69 -3.66
CA LEU A 141 -6.51 7.09 -4.97
C LEU A 141 -7.37 8.18 -5.61
N GLN A 142 -8.68 8.10 -5.48
CA GLN A 142 -9.60 9.13 -5.97
C GLN A 142 -9.38 10.46 -5.26
N LYS A 143 -9.26 10.43 -3.94
CA LYS A 143 -8.99 11.64 -3.13
C LYS A 143 -7.67 12.31 -3.50
N ARG A 144 -6.69 11.53 -3.91
CA ARG A 144 -5.37 12.01 -4.32
C ARG A 144 -5.30 12.41 -5.78
N GLY A 145 -6.40 12.23 -6.55
CA GLY A 145 -6.43 12.54 -7.97
C GLY A 145 -5.69 11.57 -8.86
N LEU A 146 -5.33 10.39 -8.36
CA LEU A 146 -4.63 9.35 -9.12
C LEU A 146 -5.60 8.46 -9.91
N VAL A 147 -6.88 8.47 -9.56
CA VAL A 147 -7.96 7.78 -10.26
C VAL A 147 -9.09 8.78 -10.47
N LYS A 148 -9.65 8.78 -11.67
CA LYS A 148 -10.80 9.63 -12.00
C LYS A 148 -12.12 9.08 -11.48
#